data_e9d1b1e26c412488e9b754d3cc87324d
#
_entry.id   e9d1b1e26c412488e9b754d3cc87324d
#
_cell.length_a   1.000
_cell.length_b   1.000
_cell.length_c   1.000
_cell.angle_alpha   90.00
_cell.angle_beta   90.00
_cell.angle_gamma   90.00
#
_symmetry.space_group_name_H-M   'P 1'
#
loop_
_entity.id
_entity.type
_entity.pdbx_description
1 polymer ?
#
loop_
_entity_poly.entity_id
_entity_poly.type
_entity_poly.pdbx_seq_one_letter_code
_entity_poly.pdbx_strand_id
1 'polypeptide(L)'
;QAWWWRSRASIHEKTKHFEPLNDSEHDGRNAGFRMSSHAPSANSAPYKLLGVYGEPITTTIDFVLPNRRYETIRAGEKWFSRLTTVTPVTASTCRIDVIAAWNVFYWIPFVTSIATFFGARFVRQDQQTMIEQAQGLRFNPGLMLIDDADKPAKWYFALKQARLKGGGEHPLPGPVTLHWRS
;
A
#
# COMPACT_ATOMS: atom_id res chain seq x y z
N GLN A 1 -20.34 8.45 3.21
CA GLN A 1 -20.14 9.54 2.22
C GLN A 1 -19.10 9.21 1.14
N ALA A 2 -18.17 8.28 1.37
CA ALA A 2 -17.21 7.83 0.35
C ALA A 2 -17.86 7.00 -0.78
N TRP A 3 -18.99 6.40 -0.52
CA TRP A 3 -19.69 5.51 -1.45
C TRP A 3 -20.26 6.24 -2.67
N TRP A 4 -20.68 7.46 -2.52
CA TRP A 4 -21.30 8.31 -3.54
C TRP A 4 -20.29 8.79 -4.61
N TRP A 5 -19.03 8.96 -4.25
CA TRP A 5 -17.99 9.34 -5.20
C TRP A 5 -17.54 8.18 -6.09
N ARG A 6 -17.67 6.95 -5.61
CA ARG A 6 -17.34 5.76 -6.39
C ARG A 6 -18.34 5.44 -7.48
N SER A 7 -19.59 5.86 -7.35
CA SER A 7 -20.65 5.55 -8.33
C SER A 7 -20.57 6.34 -9.64
N ARG A 8 -19.73 7.36 -9.71
CA ARG A 8 -19.47 8.14 -10.93
C ARG A 8 -18.09 7.97 -11.53
N ALA A 9 -17.18 7.30 -10.86
CA ALA A 9 -15.94 6.89 -11.48
C ALA A 9 -16.26 5.79 -12.49
N SER A 10 -15.94 6.01 -13.76
CA SER A 10 -15.97 4.98 -14.78
C SER A 10 -15.25 3.75 -14.22
N ILE A 11 -15.94 2.60 -14.23
CA ILE A 11 -15.37 1.34 -13.81
C ILE A 11 -14.25 1.01 -14.82
N HIS A 12 -13.02 1.24 -14.41
CA HIS A 12 -11.86 0.88 -15.20
C HIS A 12 -11.39 -0.51 -14.78
N GLU A 13 -11.24 -1.38 -15.75
CA GLU A 13 -10.53 -2.63 -15.54
C GLU A 13 -9.07 -2.31 -15.30
N LYS A 14 -8.52 -2.83 -14.22
CA LYS A 14 -7.11 -2.67 -13.85
C LYS A 14 -6.47 -4.03 -13.74
N THR A 15 -5.36 -4.15 -14.40
CA THR A 15 -4.49 -5.31 -14.30
C THR A 15 -3.36 -4.98 -13.33
N LYS A 16 -3.15 -5.84 -12.34
CA LYS A 16 -2.05 -5.71 -11.40
C LYS A 16 -1.28 -7.02 -11.32
N HIS A 17 0.03 -6.90 -11.39
CA HIS A 17 0.94 -8.02 -11.28
C HIS A 17 1.49 -8.08 -9.86
N PHE A 18 1.43 -9.26 -9.25
CA PHE A 18 2.00 -9.54 -7.95
C PHE A 18 3.09 -10.59 -8.10
N GLU A 19 4.22 -10.34 -7.48
CA GLU A 19 5.36 -11.25 -7.48
C GLU A 19 5.97 -11.35 -6.08
N PRO A 20 6.49 -12.52 -5.69
CA PRO A 20 7.31 -12.64 -4.50
C PRO A 20 8.56 -11.76 -4.63
N LEU A 21 8.94 -11.08 -3.56
CA LEU A 21 10.21 -10.36 -3.50
C LEU A 21 11.35 -11.36 -3.28
N ASN A 22 12.39 -11.26 -4.08
CA ASN A 22 13.61 -12.00 -3.87
C ASN A 22 14.38 -11.40 -2.68
N ASP A 23 14.95 -12.26 -1.85
CA ASP A 23 15.68 -11.91 -0.62
C ASP A 23 16.80 -10.89 -0.82
N SER A 24 17.35 -10.79 -2.04
CA SER A 24 18.46 -9.90 -2.37
C SER A 24 18.12 -8.41 -2.44
N GLU A 25 16.85 -8.06 -2.65
CA GLU A 25 16.45 -6.65 -2.82
C GLU A 25 16.21 -5.91 -1.49
N HIS A 26 15.94 -6.63 -0.41
CA HIS A 26 15.62 -6.07 0.90
C HIS A 26 16.33 -6.81 2.05
N ASP A 27 17.66 -6.75 2.11
CA ASP A 27 18.43 -7.16 3.29
C ASP A 27 18.49 -8.68 3.57
N GLY A 28 18.19 -9.54 2.58
CA GLY A 28 18.40 -11.00 2.63
C GLY A 28 17.67 -11.78 3.72
N ARG A 29 16.85 -11.11 4.54
CA ARG A 29 16.17 -11.69 5.71
C ARG A 29 14.66 -11.50 5.72
N ASN A 30 14.10 -10.79 4.75
CA ASN A 30 12.73 -10.35 4.78
C ASN A 30 11.94 -10.91 3.61
N ALA A 31 11.10 -11.87 3.89
CA ALA A 31 10.11 -12.31 2.93
C ALA A 31 9.10 -11.19 2.65
N GLY A 32 8.70 -11.06 1.41
CA GLY A 32 7.77 -10.03 0.99
C GLY A 32 7.16 -10.33 -0.37
N PHE A 33 6.40 -9.39 -0.88
CA PHE A 33 5.88 -9.42 -2.24
C PHE A 33 5.74 -8.01 -2.81
N ARG A 34 5.86 -7.92 -4.11
CA ARG A 34 5.73 -6.68 -4.88
C ARG A 34 4.44 -6.69 -5.67
N MET A 35 3.74 -5.58 -5.65
CA MET A 35 2.79 -5.23 -6.67
C MET A 35 3.52 -4.36 -7.68
N SER A 36 3.85 -4.95 -8.84
CA SER A 36 4.65 -4.28 -9.85
C SER A 36 3.88 -3.18 -10.56
N SER A 37 4.61 -2.45 -11.34
CA SER A 37 4.20 -1.21 -12.00
C SER A 37 2.79 -1.25 -12.58
N HIS A 38 1.93 -0.40 -12.08
CA HIS A 38 0.56 -0.22 -12.56
C HIS A 38 0.22 1.28 -12.59
N ALA A 39 -0.74 1.65 -13.44
CA ALA A 39 -1.27 3.01 -13.42
C ALA A 39 -1.98 3.27 -12.08
N PRO A 40 -1.59 4.29 -11.33
CA PRO A 40 -2.23 4.61 -10.06
C PRO A 40 -3.66 5.11 -10.26
N SER A 41 -4.41 5.19 -9.17
CA SER A 41 -5.73 5.82 -9.21
C SER A 41 -5.60 7.31 -9.55
N ALA A 42 -6.30 7.75 -10.59
CA ALA A 42 -6.30 9.14 -11.06
C ALA A 42 -6.73 10.15 -9.97
N ASN A 43 -7.34 9.69 -8.89
CA ASN A 43 -7.81 10.52 -7.79
C ASN A 43 -6.78 10.74 -6.68
N SER A 44 -5.63 10.06 -6.72
CA SER A 44 -4.61 10.24 -5.70
C SER A 44 -3.88 11.59 -5.85
N ALA A 45 -3.59 12.27 -4.73
CA ALA A 45 -2.90 13.54 -4.76
C ALA A 45 -1.48 13.45 -5.40
N PRO A 46 -0.65 12.45 -5.09
CA PRO A 46 0.64 12.26 -5.76
C PRO A 46 0.51 12.07 -7.27
N TYR A 47 -0.54 11.37 -7.72
CA TYR A 47 -0.80 11.18 -9.15
C TYR A 47 -1.08 12.50 -9.86
N LYS A 48 -1.95 13.33 -9.28
CA LYS A 48 -2.27 14.64 -9.86
C LYS A 48 -1.04 15.57 -9.91
N LEU A 49 -0.21 15.52 -8.88
CA LEU A 49 1.03 16.32 -8.81
C LEU A 49 2.05 15.87 -9.87
N LEU A 50 2.24 14.57 -10.04
CA LEU A 50 3.17 14.03 -11.03
C LEU A 50 2.62 14.12 -12.45
N GLY A 51 1.30 14.09 -12.63
CA GLY A 51 0.63 14.23 -13.92
C GLY A 51 0.91 15.54 -14.65
N VAL A 52 1.30 16.59 -13.93
CA VAL A 52 1.69 17.88 -14.50
C VAL A 52 2.90 17.76 -15.43
N TYR A 53 3.74 16.75 -15.24
CA TYR A 53 4.95 16.56 -16.04
C TYR A 53 4.69 15.83 -17.37
N GLY A 54 3.46 15.34 -17.63
CA GLY A 54 3.08 14.72 -18.90
C GLY A 54 3.67 13.32 -19.17
N GLU A 55 4.45 12.78 -18.24
CA GLU A 55 5.08 11.47 -18.36
C GLU A 55 4.15 10.35 -17.87
N PRO A 56 4.28 9.13 -18.43
CA PRO A 56 3.56 7.97 -17.92
C PRO A 56 3.84 7.74 -16.44
N ILE A 57 2.78 7.66 -15.64
CA ILE A 57 2.91 7.48 -14.20
C ILE A 57 2.81 6.00 -13.87
N THR A 58 3.79 5.52 -13.12
CA THR A 58 3.85 4.15 -12.63
C THR A 58 3.90 4.11 -11.12
N THR A 59 3.27 3.09 -10.53
CA THR A 59 3.30 2.86 -9.08
C THR A 59 3.79 1.45 -8.79
N THR A 60 4.76 1.34 -7.90
CA THR A 60 5.25 0.07 -7.36
C THR A 60 5.00 0.06 -5.87
N ILE A 61 4.48 -1.05 -5.34
CA ILE A 61 4.24 -1.21 -3.92
C ILE A 61 4.87 -2.51 -3.45
N ASP A 62 5.79 -2.42 -2.49
CA ASP A 62 6.45 -3.55 -1.86
C ASP A 62 5.92 -3.73 -0.44
N PHE A 63 5.50 -4.94 -0.12
CA PHE A 63 5.14 -5.35 1.22
C PHE A 63 6.24 -6.27 1.75
N VAL A 64 6.89 -5.84 2.82
CA VAL A 64 8.03 -6.53 3.42
C VAL A 64 7.75 -6.83 4.87
N LEU A 65 7.85 -8.11 5.25
CA LEU A 65 7.69 -8.51 6.64
C LEU A 65 8.79 -7.89 7.53
N PRO A 66 8.49 -7.63 8.79
CA PRO A 66 7.22 -7.95 9.45
C PRO A 66 6.12 -6.90 9.24
N ASN A 67 6.45 -5.65 8.88
CA ASN A 67 5.53 -4.52 9.07
C ASN A 67 5.82 -3.33 8.15
N ARG A 68 6.53 -3.51 7.05
CA ARG A 68 6.94 -2.42 6.14
C ARG A 68 6.17 -2.47 4.83
N ARG A 69 5.75 -1.29 4.36
CA ARG A 69 5.17 -1.09 3.05
C ARG A 69 5.88 0.08 2.38
N TYR A 70 6.53 -0.18 1.30
CA TYR A 70 7.13 0.83 0.43
C TYR A 70 6.20 1.11 -0.74
N GLU A 71 6.01 2.35 -1.06
CA GLU A 71 5.25 2.77 -2.23
C GLU A 71 6.05 3.82 -2.98
N THR A 72 6.30 3.58 -4.25
CA THR A 72 7.02 4.52 -5.11
C THR A 72 6.18 4.82 -6.34
N ILE A 73 5.94 6.10 -6.58
CA ILE A 73 5.24 6.62 -7.74
C ILE A 73 6.25 7.40 -8.56
N ARG A 74 6.36 7.10 -9.85
CA ARG A 74 7.31 7.72 -10.77
C ARG A 74 6.61 8.28 -12.01
N ALA A 75 7.15 9.40 -12.51
CA ALA A 75 6.84 9.99 -13.81
C ALA A 75 8.17 10.46 -14.42
N GLY A 76 8.76 9.64 -15.29
CA GLY A 76 10.13 9.84 -15.77
C GLY A 76 11.11 9.91 -14.59
N GLU A 77 11.87 11.01 -14.50
CA GLU A 77 12.83 11.24 -13.40
C GLU A 77 12.17 11.79 -12.12
N LYS A 78 10.91 12.17 -12.19
CA LYS A 78 10.17 12.68 -11.03
C LYS A 78 9.58 11.54 -10.23
N TRP A 79 9.66 11.64 -8.92
CA TRP A 79 9.18 10.59 -8.04
C TRP A 79 8.66 11.09 -6.70
N PHE A 80 7.79 10.28 -6.13
CA PHE A 80 7.32 10.34 -4.76
C PHE A 80 7.43 8.95 -4.16
N SER A 81 8.04 8.82 -3.00
CA SER A 81 8.17 7.54 -2.30
C SER A 81 7.66 7.66 -0.87
N ARG A 82 7.06 6.59 -0.38
CA ARG A 82 6.50 6.52 0.96
C ARG A 82 6.84 5.19 1.61
N LEU A 83 7.40 5.25 2.82
CA LEU A 83 7.53 4.12 3.72
C LEU A 83 6.44 4.22 4.78
N THR A 84 5.68 3.16 4.95
CA THR A 84 4.72 3.00 6.05
C THR A 84 5.15 1.81 6.90
N THR A 85 5.22 2.00 8.21
CA THR A 85 5.46 0.92 9.17
C THR A 85 4.31 0.80 10.16
N VAL A 86 4.01 -0.42 10.57
CA VAL A 86 2.96 -0.71 11.56
C VAL A 86 3.59 -1.44 12.73
N THR A 87 3.79 -0.75 13.84
CA THR A 87 4.47 -1.29 15.02
C THR A 87 3.45 -1.62 16.11
N PRO A 88 3.33 -2.89 16.55
CA PRO A 88 2.50 -3.25 17.68
C PRO A 88 2.97 -2.53 18.95
N VAL A 89 2.02 -1.94 19.70
CA VAL A 89 2.28 -1.29 20.99
C VAL A 89 1.70 -2.14 22.13
N THR A 90 0.49 -2.66 21.95
CA THR A 90 -0.16 -3.59 22.86
C THR A 90 -0.79 -4.74 22.05
N ALA A 91 -1.44 -5.66 22.74
CA ALA A 91 -2.18 -6.74 22.06
C ALA A 91 -3.32 -6.25 21.15
N SER A 92 -3.83 -5.02 21.39
CA SER A 92 -4.99 -4.47 20.67
C SER A 92 -4.70 -3.13 19.99
N THR A 93 -3.50 -2.58 20.13
CA THR A 93 -3.15 -1.29 19.54
C THR A 93 -1.83 -1.34 18.78
N CYS A 94 -1.73 -0.55 17.73
CA CYS A 94 -0.51 -0.36 16.96
C CYS A 94 -0.26 1.11 16.67
N ARG A 95 1.00 1.44 16.42
CA ARG A 95 1.43 2.75 15.91
C ARG A 95 1.73 2.62 14.42
N ILE A 96 1.27 3.58 13.64
CA ILE A 96 1.58 3.71 12.23
C ILE A 96 2.51 4.90 12.07
N ASP A 97 3.70 4.67 11.53
CA ASP A 97 4.65 5.70 11.18
C ASP A 97 4.71 5.80 9.65
N VAL A 98 4.70 7.02 9.13
CA VAL A 98 4.74 7.30 7.69
C VAL A 98 5.87 8.28 7.41
N ILE A 99 6.80 7.88 6.56
CA ILE A 99 7.89 8.70 6.07
C ILE A 99 7.69 8.87 4.56
N ALA A 100 7.73 10.10 4.08
CA ALA A 100 7.62 10.37 2.65
C ALA A 100 8.85 11.17 2.17
N ALA A 101 9.26 10.89 0.94
CA ALA A 101 10.33 11.59 0.25
C ALA A 101 9.90 11.84 -1.20
N TRP A 102 10.37 12.93 -1.80
CA TRP A 102 10.02 13.29 -3.17
C TRP A 102 11.06 14.25 -3.76
N ASN A 103 11.10 14.31 -5.09
CA ASN A 103 11.95 15.27 -5.82
C ASN A 103 11.14 16.27 -6.65
N VAL A 104 9.87 16.48 -6.33
CA VAL A 104 8.99 17.42 -7.01
C VAL A 104 8.71 18.62 -6.12
N PHE A 105 8.66 19.83 -6.71
CA PHE A 105 8.28 21.07 -6.01
C PHE A 105 9.06 21.39 -4.70
N TYR A 106 10.24 20.77 -4.51
CA TYR A 106 11.03 20.92 -3.28
C TYR A 106 11.53 22.37 -3.05
N TRP A 107 11.55 23.18 -4.11
CA TRP A 107 11.91 24.61 -4.04
C TRP A 107 10.77 25.52 -3.55
N ILE A 108 9.54 25.01 -3.44
CA ILE A 108 8.40 25.78 -2.97
C ILE A 108 8.50 25.90 -1.45
N PRO A 109 8.52 27.12 -0.90
CA PRO A 109 8.53 27.29 0.54
C PRO A 109 7.28 26.63 1.17
N PHE A 110 7.46 26.10 2.37
CA PHE A 110 6.39 25.43 3.14
C PHE A 110 5.78 24.16 2.49
N VAL A 111 6.28 23.68 1.36
CA VAL A 111 5.75 22.47 0.70
C VAL A 111 5.72 21.27 1.64
N THR A 112 6.75 21.11 2.48
CA THR A 112 6.81 20.02 3.47
C THR A 112 5.68 20.14 4.51
N SER A 113 5.41 21.33 5.02
CA SER A 113 4.34 21.57 5.99
C SER A 113 2.97 21.29 5.39
N ILE A 114 2.75 21.70 4.15
CA ILE A 114 1.51 21.45 3.40
C ILE A 114 1.35 19.95 3.16
N ALA A 115 2.39 19.26 2.70
CA ALA A 115 2.37 17.81 2.47
C ALA A 115 2.11 17.04 3.77
N THR A 116 2.73 17.45 4.88
CA THR A 116 2.52 16.85 6.21
C THR A 116 1.08 17.02 6.67
N PHE A 117 0.50 18.20 6.52
CA PHE A 117 -0.89 18.46 6.89
C PHE A 117 -1.87 17.56 6.13
N PHE A 118 -1.74 17.48 4.81
CA PHE A 118 -2.59 16.59 3.99
C PHE A 118 -2.32 15.11 4.26
N GLY A 119 -1.06 14.73 4.44
CA GLY A 119 -0.68 13.36 4.80
C GLY A 119 -1.28 12.92 6.14
N ALA A 120 -1.20 13.77 7.17
CA ALA A 120 -1.81 13.50 8.48
C ALA A 120 -3.34 13.35 8.39
N ARG A 121 -3.99 14.17 7.56
CA ARG A 121 -5.44 14.05 7.32
C ARG A 121 -5.80 12.72 6.63
N PHE A 122 -5.00 12.29 5.68
CA PHE A 122 -5.19 11.02 4.99
C PHE A 122 -5.05 9.83 5.97
N VAL A 123 -3.98 9.82 6.78
CA VAL A 123 -3.76 8.76 7.78
C VAL A 123 -4.89 8.70 8.81
N ARG A 124 -5.46 9.85 9.20
CA ARG A 124 -6.62 9.87 10.11
C ARG A 124 -7.87 9.24 9.52
N GLN A 125 -8.09 9.35 8.21
CA GLN A 125 -9.21 8.67 7.55
C GLN A 125 -9.03 7.14 7.60
N ASP A 126 -7.81 6.67 7.34
CA ASP A 126 -7.49 5.24 7.45
C ASP A 126 -7.65 4.75 8.88
N GLN A 127 -7.19 5.53 9.87
CA GLN A 127 -7.35 5.22 11.28
C GLN A 127 -8.81 5.05 11.68
N GLN A 128 -9.69 5.95 11.24
CA GLN A 128 -11.12 5.85 11.53
C GLN A 128 -11.73 4.57 10.96
N THR A 129 -11.40 4.22 9.72
CA THR A 129 -11.85 2.98 9.08
C THR A 129 -11.38 1.75 9.85
N MET A 130 -10.13 1.75 10.34
CA MET A 130 -9.59 0.65 11.15
C MET A 130 -10.28 0.52 12.51
N ILE A 131 -10.64 1.64 13.15
CA ILE A 131 -11.41 1.64 14.41
C ILE A 131 -12.79 1.03 14.19
N GLU A 132 -13.48 1.43 13.13
CA GLU A 132 -14.80 0.90 12.77
C GLU A 132 -14.73 -0.61 12.44
N GLN A 133 -13.72 -1.03 11.70
CA GLN A 133 -13.48 -2.45 11.42
C GLN A 133 -13.19 -3.23 12.72
N ALA A 134 -12.38 -2.70 13.62
CA ALA A 134 -12.09 -3.34 14.91
C ALA A 134 -13.35 -3.47 15.79
N GLN A 135 -14.28 -2.52 15.73
CA GLN A 135 -15.57 -2.62 16.37
C GLN A 135 -16.42 -3.73 15.75
N GLY A 136 -16.49 -3.80 14.43
CA GLY A 136 -17.21 -4.85 13.69
C GLY A 136 -16.71 -6.26 14.02
N LEU A 137 -15.39 -6.44 14.14
CA LEU A 137 -14.77 -7.72 14.48
C LEU A 137 -15.12 -8.24 15.89
N ARG A 138 -15.65 -7.40 16.79
CA ARG A 138 -16.17 -7.85 18.08
C ARG A 138 -17.46 -8.65 17.96
N PHE A 139 -18.24 -8.38 16.91
CA PHE A 139 -19.49 -9.08 16.63
C PHE A 139 -19.30 -10.27 15.69
N ASN A 140 -18.39 -10.16 14.75
CA ASN A 140 -18.01 -11.24 13.83
C ASN A 140 -16.49 -11.23 13.64
N PRO A 141 -15.74 -12.09 14.36
CA PRO A 141 -14.27 -12.08 14.35
C PRO A 141 -13.66 -12.62 13.04
N GLY A 142 -14.46 -13.12 12.11
CA GLY A 142 -13.99 -13.57 10.80
C GLY A 142 -13.68 -12.42 9.87
N LEU A 143 -12.43 -12.31 9.40
CA LEU A 143 -12.11 -11.43 8.28
C LEU A 143 -12.66 -12.04 6.99
N MET A 144 -13.60 -11.35 6.35
CA MET A 144 -14.08 -11.72 5.02
C MET A 144 -13.07 -11.22 3.99
N LEU A 145 -12.27 -12.13 3.44
CA LEU A 145 -11.30 -11.83 2.39
C LEU A 145 -11.87 -12.22 1.03
N ILE A 146 -12.02 -11.25 0.14
CA ILE A 146 -12.44 -11.45 -1.25
C ILE A 146 -11.24 -11.95 -2.06
N ASP A 147 -11.46 -12.96 -2.93
CA ASP A 147 -10.36 -13.72 -3.51
C ASP A 147 -9.32 -12.89 -4.26
N ASP A 148 -9.72 -12.03 -5.16
CA ASP A 148 -8.77 -11.27 -5.97
C ASP A 148 -8.39 -9.94 -5.33
N ALA A 149 -9.34 -9.22 -4.76
CA ALA A 149 -9.10 -7.91 -4.16
C ALA A 149 -8.21 -7.99 -2.92
N ASP A 150 -8.34 -9.06 -2.13
CA ASP A 150 -7.60 -9.27 -0.88
C ASP A 150 -6.42 -10.25 -1.02
N LYS A 151 -5.99 -10.55 -2.24
CA LYS A 151 -4.81 -11.38 -2.49
C LYS A 151 -3.57 -10.93 -1.72
N PRO A 152 -3.25 -9.62 -1.67
CA PRO A 152 -2.13 -9.12 -0.87
C PRO A 152 -2.27 -9.45 0.62
N ALA A 153 -3.46 -9.36 1.18
CA ALA A 153 -3.71 -9.72 2.57
C ALA A 153 -3.53 -11.22 2.82
N LYS A 154 -4.05 -12.07 1.92
CA LYS A 154 -3.85 -13.52 1.98
C LYS A 154 -2.36 -13.88 1.92
N TRP A 155 -1.60 -13.26 1.03
CA TRP A 155 -0.16 -13.47 0.92
C TRP A 155 0.59 -13.01 2.17
N TYR A 156 0.24 -11.85 2.72
CA TYR A 156 0.82 -11.38 3.97
C TYR A 156 0.60 -12.38 5.12
N PHE A 157 -0.62 -12.91 5.26
CA PHE A 157 -0.92 -13.91 6.30
C PHE A 157 -0.17 -15.22 6.06
N ALA A 158 -0.04 -15.69 4.83
CA ALA A 158 0.73 -16.88 4.49
C ALA A 158 2.21 -16.72 4.87
N LEU A 159 2.84 -15.60 4.49
CA LEU A 159 4.22 -15.27 4.86
C LEU A 159 4.41 -15.18 6.37
N LYS A 160 3.49 -14.52 7.07
CA LYS A 160 3.53 -14.40 8.54
C LYS A 160 3.45 -15.78 9.20
N GLN A 161 2.58 -16.65 8.73
CA GLN A 161 2.43 -18.01 9.25
C GLN A 161 3.70 -18.86 9.00
N ALA A 162 4.28 -18.79 7.81
CA ALA A 162 5.52 -19.49 7.48
C ALA A 162 6.66 -19.05 8.41
N ARG A 163 6.79 -17.74 8.63
CA ARG A 163 7.80 -17.19 9.54
C ARG A 163 7.62 -17.66 10.99
N LEU A 164 6.37 -17.72 11.48
CA LEU A 164 6.08 -18.20 12.84
C LEU A 164 6.38 -19.69 13.01
N LYS A 165 6.33 -20.49 11.95
CA LYS A 165 6.66 -21.91 11.95
C LYS A 165 8.16 -22.21 11.82
N GLY A 166 9.03 -21.21 11.90
CA GLY A 166 10.47 -21.37 11.91
C GLY A 166 11.17 -21.18 10.56
N GLY A 167 10.45 -20.68 9.58
CA GLY A 167 10.98 -20.51 8.22
C GLY A 167 11.00 -21.84 7.46
N GLY A 168 10.92 -21.75 6.18
CA GLY A 168 10.92 -22.86 5.25
C GLY A 168 10.83 -22.30 3.85
N GLU A 169 10.51 -23.14 2.90
CA GLU A 169 10.25 -22.76 1.53
C GLU A 169 9.27 -21.59 1.44
N HIS A 170 9.50 -20.65 0.55
CA HIS A 170 8.72 -19.43 0.41
C HIS A 170 7.25 -19.80 0.09
N PRO A 171 6.28 -19.48 0.96
CA PRO A 171 4.94 -20.05 0.87
C PRO A 171 4.08 -19.41 -0.22
N LEU A 172 4.60 -18.41 -0.93
CA LEU A 172 3.85 -17.74 -1.98
C LEU A 172 3.96 -18.49 -3.30
N PRO A 173 2.85 -18.58 -4.05
CA PRO A 173 2.92 -19.03 -5.42
C PRO A 173 3.78 -18.06 -6.24
N GLY A 174 4.21 -18.47 -7.42
CA GLY A 174 4.90 -17.60 -8.37
C GLY A 174 4.09 -16.35 -8.74
N PRO A 175 4.58 -15.55 -9.69
CA PRO A 175 3.90 -14.31 -10.11
C PRO A 175 2.45 -14.55 -10.51
N VAL A 176 1.56 -13.64 -10.08
CA VAL A 176 0.12 -13.71 -10.36
C VAL A 176 -0.35 -12.39 -10.95
N THR A 177 -1.14 -12.48 -12.00
CA THR A 177 -1.82 -11.33 -12.59
C THR A 177 -3.27 -11.30 -12.13
N LEU A 178 -3.69 -10.21 -11.56
CA LEU A 178 -5.05 -10.00 -11.09
C LEU A 178 -5.76 -8.94 -11.94
N HIS A 179 -7.00 -9.22 -12.26
CA HIS A 179 -7.90 -8.30 -12.93
C HIS A 179 -9.00 -7.89 -11.97
N TRP A 180 -9.15 -6.62 -11.73
CA TRP A 180 -10.29 -6.14 -10.95
C TRP A 180 -10.88 -4.85 -11.52
N ARG A 181 -12.09 -4.56 -11.09
CA ARG A 181 -12.80 -3.32 -11.41
C ARG A 181 -12.75 -2.37 -10.22
N SER A 182 -12.37 -1.15 -10.43
CA SER A 182 -12.35 -0.10 -9.40
C SER A 182 -12.83 1.25 -9.93
#